data_973bedc3c3a2ff5e02bb447c34543cf5
#
_entry.id   973bedc3c3a2ff5e02bb447c34543cf5
#
_cell.length_a   1.000
_cell.length_b   1.000
_cell.length_c   1.000
_cell.angle_alpha   90.00
_cell.angle_beta   90.00
_cell.angle_gamma   90.00
#
_symmetry.space_group_name_H-M   'P 1'
#
loop_
_entity.id
_entity.type
_entity.pdbx_description
1 polymer ?
#
loop_
_entity_poly.entity_id
_entity_poly.type
_entity_poly.pdbx_seq_one_letter_code
_entity_poly.pdbx_strand_id
1 'polypeptide(L)'
;MTAEPAESSAGPEVTRAEVTRAEVIARAREIAPRLRQRAPQAEEARCVPLATIDDYRQTGLIRMIQPKRYGGQEMGWDVLCEITEILAAACGSQAWIQRICTGHAQILATFPPEAQEDVWGNDHDVLISAAFDPVGRARAVDGGYIFSGRHGFSSGIDHCDWHICGGFVEEGDALDGPFFFLVPRRDIEIIDDWYTMALRGTGSKSFVVKDAFVPAHRTLDVRKARDGRGPGTVVNTAPVYRTPRGGITTTGFAALTVGMARGVLADWLDYTRPRKSRGIPIAAKESVQVLAAQASAEIEAAHLLYFSIICNAQRKLEAGESFSELELGTARRNVGFACKLALEAGTRLFNAAGGRALFEGQSMERQYRNLIGAASHHGVNWETLAASYGKIILASEDSP
;
A
#
# COMPACT_ATOMS: atom_id res chain seq x y z
N MET A 1 5.24 -42.28 -49.79
CA MET A 1 4.18 -41.47 -49.17
C MET A 1 4.85 -40.79 -47.97
N THR A 2 5.29 -39.57 -48.18
CA THR A 2 5.94 -38.70 -47.17
C THR A 2 4.85 -37.84 -46.55
N ALA A 3 4.68 -37.94 -45.23
CA ALA A 3 3.73 -37.13 -44.46
C ALA A 3 4.35 -35.74 -44.22
N GLU A 4 3.65 -34.70 -44.63
CA GLU A 4 3.94 -33.31 -44.30
C GLU A 4 3.63 -33.03 -42.81
N PRO A 5 4.44 -32.18 -42.11
CA PRO A 5 4.14 -31.76 -40.76
C PRO A 5 3.02 -30.71 -40.79
N ALA A 6 2.04 -30.87 -39.89
CA ALA A 6 0.95 -29.92 -39.66
C ALA A 6 1.46 -28.57 -39.13
N GLU A 7 1.15 -27.49 -39.86
CA GLU A 7 1.36 -26.12 -39.41
C GLU A 7 0.46 -25.82 -38.20
N SER A 8 1.09 -25.47 -37.06
CA SER A 8 0.43 -24.94 -35.87
C SER A 8 -0.05 -23.52 -36.20
N SER A 9 -1.35 -23.32 -36.37
CA SER A 9 -1.96 -22.00 -36.48
C SER A 9 -1.98 -21.33 -35.08
N ALA A 10 -0.97 -20.52 -34.79
CA ALA A 10 -1.06 -19.53 -33.74
C ALA A 10 -2.17 -18.51 -34.12
N GLY A 11 -3.25 -18.49 -33.33
CA GLY A 11 -4.32 -17.49 -33.49
C GLY A 11 -3.77 -16.08 -33.28
N PRO A 12 -4.44 -15.03 -33.79
CA PRO A 12 -3.95 -13.67 -33.69
C PRO A 12 -3.82 -13.26 -32.25
N GLU A 13 -2.59 -12.90 -31.86
CA GLU A 13 -2.26 -12.27 -30.59
C GLU A 13 -3.03 -10.94 -30.53
N VAL A 14 -4.10 -10.90 -29.74
CA VAL A 14 -4.85 -9.65 -29.50
C VAL A 14 -3.93 -8.77 -28.66
N THR A 15 -3.17 -7.90 -29.32
CA THR A 15 -2.40 -6.83 -28.67
C THR A 15 -3.41 -5.92 -27.95
N ARG A 16 -3.63 -6.17 -26.66
CA ARG A 16 -4.34 -5.22 -25.80
C ARG A 16 -3.54 -3.93 -25.80
N ALA A 17 -4.20 -2.82 -26.19
CA ALA A 17 -3.58 -1.50 -26.13
C ALA A 17 -2.99 -1.26 -24.73
N GLU A 18 -1.76 -0.76 -24.67
CA GLU A 18 -1.06 -0.52 -23.43
C GLU A 18 -1.78 0.58 -22.63
N VAL A 19 -2.19 0.26 -21.39
CA VAL A 19 -2.91 1.20 -20.52
C VAL A 19 -1.96 2.30 -20.08
N THR A 20 -2.32 3.55 -20.34
CA THR A 20 -1.50 4.71 -20.03
C THR A 20 -1.67 5.19 -18.56
N ARG A 21 -0.65 5.93 -18.03
CA ARG A 21 -0.75 6.64 -16.75
C ARG A 21 -2.03 7.49 -16.67
N ALA A 22 -2.32 8.27 -17.71
CA ALA A 22 -3.47 9.18 -17.73
C ALA A 22 -4.81 8.43 -17.60
N GLU A 23 -4.94 7.28 -18.28
CA GLU A 23 -6.14 6.44 -18.18
C GLU A 23 -6.32 5.87 -16.78
N VAL A 24 -5.28 5.38 -16.12
CA VAL A 24 -5.35 4.83 -14.76
C VAL A 24 -5.76 5.91 -13.76
N ILE A 25 -5.18 7.11 -13.88
CA ILE A 25 -5.56 8.27 -13.04
C ILE A 25 -7.02 8.67 -13.28
N ALA A 26 -7.49 8.67 -14.54
CA ALA A 26 -8.89 8.96 -14.87
C ALA A 26 -9.83 7.92 -14.23
N ARG A 27 -9.51 6.63 -14.30
CA ARG A 27 -10.28 5.54 -13.66
C ARG A 27 -10.34 5.71 -12.14
N ALA A 28 -9.22 6.08 -11.50
CA ALA A 28 -9.21 6.34 -10.06
C ALA A 28 -10.12 7.52 -9.68
N ARG A 29 -10.10 8.61 -10.46
CA ARG A 29 -11.00 9.76 -10.26
C ARG A 29 -12.47 9.40 -10.46
N GLU A 30 -12.77 8.53 -11.43
CA GLU A 30 -14.14 8.06 -11.71
C GLU A 30 -14.73 7.28 -10.53
N ILE A 31 -13.94 6.38 -9.91
CA ILE A 31 -14.45 5.54 -8.82
C ILE A 31 -14.40 6.23 -7.44
N ALA A 32 -13.57 7.26 -7.24
CA ALA A 32 -13.40 7.93 -5.95
C ALA A 32 -14.73 8.37 -5.30
N PRO A 33 -15.72 8.96 -6.02
CA PRO A 33 -17.02 9.27 -5.44
C PRO A 33 -17.79 8.06 -4.90
N ARG A 34 -17.65 6.88 -5.55
CA ARG A 34 -18.27 5.62 -5.09
C ARG A 34 -17.66 5.15 -3.78
N LEU A 35 -16.32 5.29 -3.63
CA LEU A 35 -15.62 4.98 -2.39
C LEU A 35 -16.11 5.88 -1.23
N ARG A 36 -16.27 7.18 -1.48
CA ARG A 36 -16.82 8.12 -0.50
C ARG A 36 -18.22 7.71 -0.07
N GLN A 37 -19.09 7.35 -0.99
CA GLN A 37 -20.45 6.90 -0.73
C GLN A 37 -20.48 5.62 0.13
N ARG A 38 -19.57 4.67 -0.12
CA ARG A 38 -19.48 3.39 0.59
C ARG A 38 -18.67 3.46 1.89
N ALA A 39 -18.07 4.61 2.22
CA ALA A 39 -17.21 4.73 3.41
C ALA A 39 -17.92 4.39 4.73
N PRO A 40 -19.21 4.79 4.98
CA PRO A 40 -19.94 4.36 6.17
C PRO A 40 -20.14 2.83 6.25
N GLN A 41 -20.51 2.19 5.13
CA GLN A 41 -20.69 0.75 5.04
C GLN A 41 -19.38 -0.01 5.31
N ALA A 42 -18.26 0.46 4.75
CA ALA A 42 -16.94 -0.13 4.99
C ALA A 42 -16.55 -0.06 6.48
N GLU A 43 -16.84 1.06 7.14
CA GLU A 43 -16.56 1.25 8.56
C GLU A 43 -17.41 0.33 9.44
N GLU A 44 -18.71 0.27 9.20
CA GLU A 44 -19.66 -0.58 9.95
C GLU A 44 -19.33 -2.07 9.80
N ALA A 45 -19.10 -2.52 8.57
CA ALA A 45 -18.74 -3.90 8.28
C ALA A 45 -17.33 -4.28 8.75
N ARG A 46 -16.48 -3.32 9.08
CA ARG A 46 -15.03 -3.54 9.35
C ARG A 46 -14.35 -4.29 8.21
N CYS A 47 -14.78 -4.01 6.99
CA CYS A 47 -14.33 -4.68 5.77
C CYS A 47 -14.69 -3.80 4.56
N VAL A 48 -13.85 -3.79 3.54
CA VAL A 48 -14.16 -3.12 2.27
C VAL A 48 -15.33 -3.82 1.58
N PRO A 49 -16.37 -3.10 1.10
CA PRO A 49 -17.47 -3.71 0.37
C PRO A 49 -17.00 -4.44 -0.91
N LEU A 50 -17.59 -5.61 -1.21
CA LEU A 50 -17.30 -6.37 -2.45
C LEU A 50 -17.43 -5.50 -3.70
N ALA A 51 -18.44 -4.64 -3.77
CA ALA A 51 -18.62 -3.73 -4.89
C ALA A 51 -17.42 -2.77 -5.12
N THR A 52 -16.61 -2.49 -4.08
CA THR A 52 -15.38 -1.72 -4.23
C THR A 52 -14.24 -2.58 -4.77
N ILE A 53 -14.16 -3.82 -4.34
CA ILE A 53 -13.20 -4.81 -4.88
C ILE A 53 -13.48 -5.03 -6.38
N ASP A 54 -14.76 -5.15 -6.75
CA ASP A 54 -15.18 -5.28 -8.14
C ASP A 54 -14.83 -4.04 -8.98
N ASP A 55 -15.05 -2.83 -8.45
CA ASP A 55 -14.59 -1.59 -9.10
C ASP A 55 -13.06 -1.62 -9.34
N TYR A 56 -12.26 -2.08 -8.37
CA TYR A 56 -10.80 -2.20 -8.53
C TYR A 56 -10.40 -3.23 -9.59
N ARG A 57 -11.08 -4.37 -9.66
CA ARG A 57 -10.88 -5.41 -10.69
C ARG A 57 -11.23 -4.88 -12.08
N GLN A 58 -12.44 -4.32 -12.25
CA GLN A 58 -12.94 -3.81 -13.52
C GLN A 58 -12.09 -2.66 -14.07
N THR A 59 -11.62 -1.77 -13.21
CA THR A 59 -10.75 -0.66 -13.59
C THR A 59 -9.28 -1.07 -13.78
N GLY A 60 -8.91 -2.28 -13.35
CA GLY A 60 -7.53 -2.78 -13.39
C GLY A 60 -6.60 -2.13 -12.37
N LEU A 61 -7.12 -1.37 -11.39
CA LEU A 61 -6.31 -0.68 -10.37
C LEU A 61 -5.57 -1.63 -9.44
N ILE A 62 -6.02 -2.88 -9.29
CA ILE A 62 -5.31 -3.90 -8.51
C ILE A 62 -4.15 -4.53 -9.28
N ARG A 63 -4.14 -4.46 -10.62
CA ARG A 63 -3.13 -5.08 -11.49
C ARG A 63 -2.04 -4.13 -11.96
N MET A 64 -1.99 -2.91 -11.43
CA MET A 64 -1.05 -1.87 -11.89
C MET A 64 0.41 -2.29 -11.83
N ILE A 65 0.82 -2.96 -10.75
CA ILE A 65 2.21 -3.41 -10.55
C ILE A 65 2.41 -4.88 -10.94
N GLN A 66 1.34 -5.63 -11.15
CA GLN A 66 1.39 -7.03 -11.54
C GLN A 66 2.11 -7.22 -12.88
N PRO A 67 2.85 -8.34 -13.08
CA PRO A 67 3.54 -8.62 -14.34
C PRO A 67 2.60 -8.69 -15.54
N LYS A 68 3.01 -8.14 -16.68
CA LYS A 68 2.25 -8.15 -17.95
C LYS A 68 1.86 -9.56 -18.37
N ARG A 69 2.72 -10.56 -18.15
CA ARG A 69 2.43 -11.97 -18.44
C ARG A 69 1.21 -12.54 -17.69
N TYR A 70 0.80 -11.88 -16.60
CA TYR A 70 -0.42 -12.19 -15.84
C TYR A 70 -1.47 -11.07 -15.99
N GLY A 71 -1.47 -10.35 -17.09
CA GLY A 71 -2.46 -9.31 -17.38
C GLY A 71 -2.30 -8.02 -16.58
N GLY A 72 -1.13 -7.82 -15.93
CA GLY A 72 -0.78 -6.60 -15.24
C GLY A 72 -0.27 -5.49 -16.14
N GLN A 73 0.10 -4.35 -15.54
CA GLN A 73 0.47 -3.14 -16.26
C GLN A 73 1.94 -2.74 -16.04
N GLU A 74 2.61 -3.29 -15.02
CA GLU A 74 4.02 -3.02 -14.64
C GLU A 74 4.32 -1.53 -14.43
N MET A 75 3.33 -0.78 -13.92
CA MET A 75 3.46 0.64 -13.65
C MET A 75 4.36 0.91 -12.44
N GLY A 76 4.97 2.11 -12.42
CA GLY A 76 5.82 2.55 -11.33
C GLY A 76 5.05 2.92 -10.05
N TRP A 77 5.80 3.03 -8.96
CA TRP A 77 5.28 3.47 -7.66
C TRP A 77 4.78 4.91 -7.68
N ASP A 78 5.30 5.77 -8.57
CA ASP A 78 4.84 7.13 -8.76
C ASP A 78 3.36 7.18 -9.17
N VAL A 79 2.94 6.31 -10.10
CA VAL A 79 1.54 6.18 -10.53
C VAL A 79 0.69 5.63 -9.40
N LEU A 80 1.17 4.59 -8.68
CA LEU A 80 0.46 4.03 -7.54
C LEU A 80 0.24 5.09 -6.44
N CYS A 81 1.25 5.90 -6.13
CA CYS A 81 1.14 6.97 -5.14
C CYS A 81 0.10 8.04 -5.55
N GLU A 82 0.08 8.44 -6.82
CA GLU A 82 -0.87 9.43 -7.32
C GLU A 82 -2.32 8.94 -7.20
N ILE A 83 -2.61 7.72 -7.63
CA ILE A 83 -3.97 7.18 -7.48
C ILE A 83 -4.31 6.92 -6.01
N THR A 84 -3.35 6.54 -5.19
CA THR A 84 -3.57 6.34 -3.75
C THR A 84 -4.02 7.63 -3.09
N GLU A 85 -3.41 8.79 -3.40
CA GLU A 85 -3.89 10.09 -2.89
C GLU A 85 -5.33 10.39 -3.30
N ILE A 86 -5.66 10.16 -4.58
CA ILE A 86 -7.02 10.41 -5.12
C ILE A 86 -8.05 9.57 -4.35
N LEU A 87 -7.79 8.28 -4.20
CA LEU A 87 -8.71 7.37 -3.52
C LEU A 87 -8.77 7.63 -2.02
N ALA A 88 -7.64 7.96 -1.38
CA ALA A 88 -7.56 8.22 0.05
C ALA A 88 -8.29 9.52 0.46
N ALA A 89 -8.32 10.53 -0.42
CA ALA A 89 -9.15 11.72 -0.22
C ALA A 89 -10.65 11.40 -0.18
N ALA A 90 -11.07 10.31 -0.81
CA ALA A 90 -12.46 9.86 -0.78
C ALA A 90 -12.74 8.92 0.41
N CYS A 91 -11.89 7.91 0.64
CA CYS A 91 -12.01 6.97 1.74
C CYS A 91 -10.68 6.30 2.08
N GLY A 92 -10.10 6.63 3.24
CA GLY A 92 -8.81 6.11 3.67
C GLY A 92 -8.73 4.60 3.77
N SER A 93 -9.75 3.93 4.33
CA SER A 93 -9.75 2.46 4.47
C SER A 93 -9.77 1.73 3.14
N GLN A 94 -10.60 2.18 2.19
CA GLN A 94 -10.71 1.54 0.87
C GLN A 94 -9.45 1.77 0.04
N ALA A 95 -8.90 2.99 0.06
CA ALA A 95 -7.63 3.32 -0.57
C ALA A 95 -6.46 2.51 0.00
N TRP A 96 -6.48 2.27 1.32
CA TRP A 96 -5.50 1.42 1.99
C TRP A 96 -5.45 0.02 1.35
N ILE A 97 -6.60 -0.61 1.16
CA ILE A 97 -6.67 -1.95 0.58
C ILE A 97 -6.19 -1.96 -0.88
N GLN A 98 -6.61 -0.99 -1.70
CA GLN A 98 -6.12 -0.89 -3.07
C GLN A 98 -4.59 -0.79 -3.10
N ARG A 99 -4.00 0.14 -2.33
CA ARG A 99 -2.55 0.36 -2.28
C ARG A 99 -1.80 -0.88 -1.78
N ILE A 100 -2.29 -1.52 -0.70
CA ILE A 100 -1.61 -2.67 -0.08
C ILE A 100 -1.62 -3.87 -1.02
N CYS A 101 -2.79 -4.29 -1.52
CA CYS A 101 -2.92 -5.45 -2.39
C CYS A 101 -2.13 -5.25 -3.70
N THR A 102 -2.16 -4.04 -4.29
CA THR A 102 -1.35 -3.71 -5.46
C THR A 102 0.15 -3.75 -5.15
N GLY A 103 0.56 -3.25 -4.00
CA GLY A 103 1.98 -3.29 -3.57
C GLY A 103 2.48 -4.71 -3.28
N HIS A 104 1.60 -5.60 -2.82
CA HIS A 104 1.97 -7.00 -2.59
C HIS A 104 2.24 -7.77 -3.89
N ALA A 105 1.63 -7.37 -5.02
CA ALA A 105 1.96 -7.91 -6.33
C ALA A 105 3.44 -7.72 -6.70
N GLN A 106 4.06 -6.58 -6.33
CA GLN A 106 5.51 -6.39 -6.49
C GLN A 106 6.31 -7.44 -5.71
N ILE A 107 5.88 -7.73 -4.48
CA ILE A 107 6.59 -8.70 -3.63
C ILE A 107 6.47 -10.10 -4.23
N LEU A 108 5.26 -10.51 -4.62
CA LEU A 108 5.04 -11.80 -5.27
C LEU A 108 5.83 -11.92 -6.58
N ALA A 109 5.94 -10.85 -7.36
CA ALA A 109 6.76 -10.86 -8.58
C ALA A 109 8.26 -11.13 -8.34
N THR A 110 8.75 -11.05 -7.08
CA THR A 110 10.12 -11.42 -6.70
C THR A 110 10.25 -12.87 -6.23
N PHE A 111 9.15 -13.58 -5.96
CA PHE A 111 9.15 -15.01 -5.66
C PHE A 111 9.55 -15.84 -6.90
N PRO A 112 9.91 -17.15 -6.73
CA PRO A 112 10.09 -18.04 -7.85
C PRO A 112 8.92 -18.00 -8.85
N PRO A 113 9.18 -18.19 -10.16
CA PRO A 113 8.14 -18.18 -11.19
C PRO A 113 7.00 -19.16 -10.92
N GLU A 114 7.30 -20.31 -10.34
CA GLU A 114 6.32 -21.34 -9.98
C GLU A 114 5.33 -20.85 -8.92
N ALA A 115 5.80 -20.07 -7.95
CA ALA A 115 4.92 -19.46 -6.94
C ALA A 115 3.97 -18.41 -7.56
N GLN A 116 4.45 -17.67 -8.55
CA GLN A 116 3.64 -16.70 -9.28
C GLN A 116 2.56 -17.39 -10.12
N GLU A 117 2.90 -18.52 -10.74
CA GLU A 117 1.96 -19.35 -11.47
C GLU A 117 0.87 -19.94 -10.56
N ASP A 118 1.23 -20.41 -9.37
CA ASP A 118 0.28 -20.89 -8.37
C ASP A 118 -0.78 -19.84 -8.00
N VAL A 119 -0.40 -18.55 -7.97
CA VAL A 119 -1.29 -17.44 -7.60
C VAL A 119 -2.06 -16.90 -8.80
N TRP A 120 -1.36 -16.62 -9.91
CA TRP A 120 -1.94 -15.86 -11.02
C TRP A 120 -2.23 -16.70 -12.27
N GLY A 121 -1.80 -17.97 -12.31
CA GLY A 121 -1.92 -18.79 -13.53
C GLY A 121 -3.37 -19.05 -13.94
N ASN A 122 -4.28 -19.21 -12.97
CA ASN A 122 -5.70 -19.48 -13.23
C ASN A 122 -6.59 -18.24 -13.13
N ASP A 123 -6.25 -17.29 -12.25
CA ASP A 123 -7.01 -16.06 -12.04
C ASP A 123 -6.05 -14.88 -11.82
N HIS A 124 -6.06 -13.97 -12.78
CA HIS A 124 -5.20 -12.77 -12.73
C HIS A 124 -5.70 -11.70 -11.76
N ASP A 125 -6.92 -11.80 -11.25
CA ASP A 125 -7.56 -10.82 -10.35
C ASP A 125 -7.45 -11.21 -8.85
N VAL A 126 -6.62 -12.21 -8.55
CA VAL A 126 -6.35 -12.66 -7.18
C VAL A 126 -5.74 -11.55 -6.34
N LEU A 127 -6.32 -11.34 -5.14
CA LEU A 127 -5.78 -10.42 -4.15
C LEU A 127 -4.87 -11.17 -3.16
N ILE A 128 -3.83 -10.45 -2.71
CA ILE A 128 -2.83 -10.98 -1.79
C ILE A 128 -2.75 -10.07 -0.57
N SER A 129 -2.98 -10.61 0.62
CA SER A 129 -2.66 -9.92 1.87
C SER A 129 -1.26 -10.30 2.36
N ALA A 130 -0.74 -9.53 3.33
CA ALA A 130 0.55 -9.86 3.93
C ALA A 130 0.59 -9.46 5.41
N ALA A 131 1.36 -10.24 6.17
CA ALA A 131 1.80 -9.93 7.52
C ALA A 131 3.31 -10.21 7.60
N PHE A 132 4.11 -9.15 7.52
CA PHE A 132 5.57 -9.24 7.32
C PHE A 132 6.38 -9.52 8.57
N ASP A 133 5.78 -9.30 9.76
CA ASP A 133 6.47 -9.58 11.02
C ASP A 133 6.86 -11.06 11.07
N PRO A 134 8.14 -11.40 11.31
CA PRO A 134 8.64 -12.76 11.20
C PRO A 134 8.34 -13.58 12.49
N VAL A 135 7.06 -13.62 12.86
CA VAL A 135 6.58 -14.35 14.04
C VAL A 135 6.36 -15.84 13.78
N GLY A 136 6.18 -16.23 12.49
CA GLY A 136 6.00 -17.63 12.10
C GLY A 136 7.26 -18.48 12.32
N ARG A 137 7.01 -19.79 12.43
CA ARG A 137 8.08 -20.83 12.54
C ARG A 137 7.86 -21.88 11.47
N ALA A 138 8.95 -22.26 10.83
CA ALA A 138 8.97 -23.26 9.78
C ALA A 138 10.02 -24.34 10.07
N ARG A 139 9.65 -25.59 9.91
CA ARG A 139 10.56 -26.73 9.99
C ARG A 139 10.73 -27.30 8.59
N ALA A 140 11.97 -27.49 8.17
CA ALA A 140 12.29 -28.09 6.87
C ALA A 140 11.83 -29.55 6.81
N VAL A 141 11.22 -29.91 5.68
CA VAL A 141 10.82 -31.29 5.34
C VAL A 141 11.12 -31.53 3.86
N ASP A 142 10.94 -32.76 3.40
CA ASP A 142 11.14 -33.06 1.99
C ASP A 142 10.23 -32.22 1.08
N GLY A 143 10.82 -31.52 0.12
CA GLY A 143 10.14 -30.67 -0.85
C GLY A 143 9.66 -29.30 -0.34
N GLY A 144 9.87 -28.95 0.96
CA GLY A 144 9.41 -27.67 1.49
C GLY A 144 9.51 -27.52 3.00
N TYR A 145 8.47 -26.93 3.58
CA TYR A 145 8.43 -26.58 5.00
C TYR A 145 7.07 -26.89 5.61
N ILE A 146 7.05 -27.26 6.89
CA ILE A 146 5.85 -27.20 7.72
C ILE A 146 5.89 -25.89 8.47
N PHE A 147 4.91 -25.01 8.20
CA PHE A 147 4.85 -23.64 8.69
C PHE A 147 3.66 -23.43 9.62
N SER A 148 3.93 -22.78 10.75
CA SER A 148 2.91 -22.37 11.72
C SER A 148 3.18 -20.97 12.21
N GLY A 149 2.11 -20.21 12.53
CA GLY A 149 2.23 -18.88 13.12
C GLY A 149 0.89 -18.20 13.34
N ARG A 150 0.86 -17.25 14.28
CA ARG A 150 -0.23 -16.30 14.45
C ARG A 150 0.23 -14.93 14.01
N HIS A 151 -0.42 -14.38 13.01
CA HIS A 151 -0.10 -13.10 12.40
C HIS A 151 -1.23 -12.09 12.63
N GLY A 152 -0.88 -10.82 12.78
CA GLY A 152 -1.84 -9.72 12.89
C GLY A 152 -1.70 -8.72 11.74
N PHE A 153 -2.59 -7.72 11.73
CA PHE A 153 -2.56 -6.60 10.78
C PHE A 153 -2.60 -7.01 9.30
N SER A 154 -3.30 -8.11 8.97
CA SER A 154 -3.43 -8.57 7.59
C SER A 154 -4.55 -7.83 6.86
N SER A 155 -4.24 -6.64 6.33
CA SER A 155 -5.21 -5.75 5.70
C SER A 155 -5.87 -6.41 4.48
N GLY A 156 -7.22 -6.34 4.41
CA GLY A 156 -8.01 -6.89 3.31
C GLY A 156 -8.11 -8.40 3.28
N ILE A 157 -7.74 -9.09 4.34
CA ILE A 157 -7.67 -10.55 4.41
C ILE A 157 -8.98 -11.26 4.02
N ASP A 158 -10.12 -10.62 4.28
CA ASP A 158 -11.44 -11.17 3.92
C ASP A 158 -11.64 -11.35 2.41
N HIS A 159 -10.86 -10.62 1.58
CA HIS A 159 -10.93 -10.62 0.12
C HIS A 159 -9.74 -11.28 -0.56
N CYS A 160 -8.79 -11.80 0.21
CA CYS A 160 -7.53 -12.32 -0.31
C CYS A 160 -7.54 -13.86 -0.34
N ASP A 161 -7.08 -14.41 -1.46
CA ASP A 161 -6.98 -15.86 -1.67
C ASP A 161 -5.60 -16.40 -1.28
N TRP A 162 -4.61 -15.50 -1.18
CA TRP A 162 -3.24 -15.82 -0.81
C TRP A 162 -2.68 -14.83 0.21
N HIS A 163 -1.73 -15.33 1.01
CA HIS A 163 -1.17 -14.58 2.14
C HIS A 163 0.35 -14.74 2.19
N ILE A 164 1.07 -13.60 2.25
CA ILE A 164 2.52 -13.57 2.47
C ILE A 164 2.77 -13.46 3.98
N CYS A 165 3.35 -14.50 4.56
CA CYS A 165 3.57 -14.62 6.00
C CYS A 165 5.07 -14.52 6.32
N GLY A 166 5.46 -13.62 7.23
CA GLY A 166 6.84 -13.54 7.73
C GLY A 166 7.15 -14.65 8.73
N GLY A 167 8.35 -15.24 8.66
CA GLY A 167 8.76 -16.27 9.62
C GLY A 167 10.25 -16.59 9.54
N PHE A 168 10.67 -17.49 10.44
CA PHE A 168 12.01 -18.05 10.47
C PHE A 168 11.96 -19.57 10.26
N VAL A 169 13.01 -20.13 9.67
CA VAL A 169 13.24 -21.57 9.59
C VAL A 169 14.00 -22.01 10.84
N GLU A 170 13.54 -23.07 11.49
CA GLU A 170 14.20 -23.67 12.65
C GLU A 170 15.33 -24.59 12.21
N GLU A 171 16.56 -24.31 12.68
CA GLU A 171 17.78 -25.11 12.43
C GLU A 171 18.37 -25.52 13.79
N GLY A 172 17.83 -26.58 14.40
CA GLY A 172 18.15 -26.96 15.77
C GLY A 172 17.72 -25.86 16.74
N ASP A 173 18.65 -25.30 17.51
CA ASP A 173 18.41 -24.18 18.42
C ASP A 173 18.53 -22.81 17.76
N ALA A 174 18.89 -22.73 16.47
CA ALA A 174 19.05 -21.49 15.71
C ALA A 174 17.82 -21.19 14.84
N LEU A 175 17.70 -19.92 14.45
CA LEU A 175 16.68 -19.44 13.50
C LEU A 175 17.37 -18.86 12.27
N ASP A 176 17.09 -19.43 11.09
CA ASP A 176 17.50 -18.85 9.81
C ASP A 176 16.39 -17.97 9.21
N GLY A 177 16.78 -16.88 8.60
CA GLY A 177 15.82 -15.94 7.96
C GLY A 177 16.08 -14.47 8.27
N PRO A 178 15.06 -13.61 8.10
CA PRO A 178 13.65 -13.94 7.87
C PRO A 178 13.34 -14.43 6.45
N PHE A 179 12.29 -15.23 6.36
CA PHE A 179 11.68 -15.67 5.10
C PHE A 179 10.25 -15.17 4.98
N PHE A 180 9.76 -15.07 3.74
CA PHE A 180 8.35 -15.02 3.43
C PHE A 180 7.86 -16.38 2.95
N PHE A 181 6.72 -16.78 3.49
CA PHE A 181 5.99 -17.98 3.15
C PHE A 181 4.68 -17.60 2.48
N LEU A 182 4.43 -18.11 1.29
CA LEU A 182 3.20 -17.86 0.54
C LEU A 182 2.20 -18.98 0.83
N VAL A 183 1.13 -18.63 1.54
CA VAL A 183 0.12 -19.57 2.08
C VAL A 183 -1.24 -19.30 1.43
N PRO A 184 -1.95 -20.30 0.90
CA PRO A 184 -3.28 -20.14 0.34
C PRO A 184 -4.35 -19.98 1.43
N ARG A 185 -5.46 -19.35 1.07
CA ARG A 185 -6.59 -19.06 1.95
C ARG A 185 -7.12 -20.28 2.72
N ARG A 186 -7.09 -21.47 2.10
CA ARG A 186 -7.57 -22.70 2.72
C ARG A 186 -6.75 -23.17 3.93
N ASP A 187 -5.50 -22.71 4.05
CA ASP A 187 -4.57 -23.13 5.09
C ASP A 187 -4.46 -22.09 6.22
N ILE A 188 -5.36 -21.11 6.26
CA ILE A 188 -5.45 -20.11 7.32
C ILE A 188 -6.80 -20.10 8.01
N GLU A 189 -6.79 -19.74 9.29
CA GLU A 189 -7.96 -19.44 10.11
C GLU A 189 -7.98 -17.94 10.43
N ILE A 190 -8.96 -17.18 9.90
CA ILE A 190 -9.10 -15.74 10.19
C ILE A 190 -9.74 -15.59 11.59
N ILE A 191 -9.17 -14.65 12.38
CA ILE A 191 -9.69 -14.26 13.69
C ILE A 191 -10.32 -12.87 13.53
N ASP A 192 -11.61 -12.74 13.84
CA ASP A 192 -12.33 -11.47 13.75
C ASP A 192 -12.06 -10.59 14.98
N ASP A 193 -10.86 -10.02 15.04
CA ASP A 193 -10.36 -9.19 16.16
C ASP A 193 -10.11 -7.70 15.77
N TRP A 194 -10.49 -7.27 14.55
CA TRP A 194 -10.23 -5.91 14.08
C TRP A 194 -11.26 -4.90 14.58
N TYR A 195 -11.22 -4.58 15.90
CA TYR A 195 -12.06 -3.59 16.56
C TYR A 195 -11.22 -2.36 16.93
N THR A 196 -11.09 -1.42 16.01
CA THR A 196 -10.20 -0.25 16.13
C THR A 196 -10.97 1.06 16.03
N MET A 197 -10.38 2.17 16.53
CA MET A 197 -10.97 3.49 16.37
C MET A 197 -10.82 4.05 14.95
N ALA A 198 -9.82 3.61 14.21
CA ALA A 198 -9.42 4.15 12.92
C ALA A 198 -9.19 3.02 11.90
N LEU A 199 -9.31 3.33 10.60
CA LEU A 199 -9.09 2.36 9.52
C LEU A 199 -9.92 1.07 9.70
N ARG A 200 -11.12 1.18 10.29
CA ARG A 200 -11.99 0.03 10.57
C ARG A 200 -12.31 -0.77 9.31
N GLY A 201 -12.61 -0.06 8.22
CA GLY A 201 -12.96 -0.68 6.94
C GLY A 201 -11.80 -1.43 6.25
N THR A 202 -10.57 -1.41 6.78
CA THR A 202 -9.47 -2.20 6.20
C THR A 202 -9.57 -3.68 6.53
N GLY A 203 -10.33 -4.07 7.58
CA GLY A 203 -10.41 -5.47 8.01
C GLY A 203 -9.04 -6.10 8.25
N SER A 204 -8.13 -5.35 8.89
CA SER A 204 -6.74 -5.81 9.10
C SER A 204 -6.66 -6.86 10.22
N LYS A 205 -7.46 -7.90 10.08
CA LYS A 205 -7.66 -8.96 11.07
C LYS A 205 -6.41 -9.80 11.28
N SER A 206 -6.35 -10.49 12.41
CA SER A 206 -5.38 -11.55 12.66
C SER A 206 -5.78 -12.86 11.98
N PHE A 207 -4.79 -13.72 11.78
CA PHE A 207 -5.02 -15.10 11.30
C PHE A 207 -3.99 -16.06 11.89
N VAL A 208 -4.30 -17.35 11.83
CA VAL A 208 -3.44 -18.44 12.27
C VAL A 208 -3.20 -19.40 11.11
N VAL A 209 -1.96 -19.83 10.96
CA VAL A 209 -1.53 -20.96 10.14
C VAL A 209 -1.17 -22.09 11.12
N LYS A 210 -1.68 -23.31 10.89
CA LYS A 210 -1.42 -24.49 11.74
C LYS A 210 -0.83 -25.60 10.87
N ASP A 211 0.46 -25.88 11.03
CA ASP A 211 1.18 -26.99 10.39
C ASP A 211 0.93 -27.12 8.87
N ALA A 212 0.86 -25.96 8.17
CA ALA A 212 0.66 -25.95 6.74
C ALA A 212 1.93 -26.37 6.00
N PHE A 213 1.80 -27.27 5.03
CA PHE A 213 2.88 -27.58 4.11
C PHE A 213 3.05 -26.46 3.09
N VAL A 214 4.21 -25.82 3.08
CA VAL A 214 4.59 -24.78 2.12
C VAL A 214 5.70 -25.34 1.23
N PRO A 215 5.45 -25.59 -0.07
CA PRO A 215 6.48 -26.04 -1.01
C PRO A 215 7.65 -25.04 -1.07
N ALA A 216 8.85 -25.52 -1.33
CA ALA A 216 10.06 -24.69 -1.35
C ALA A 216 9.95 -23.50 -2.32
N HIS A 217 9.31 -23.65 -3.49
CA HIS A 217 9.11 -22.57 -4.45
C HIS A 217 8.18 -21.44 -3.92
N ARG A 218 7.36 -21.70 -2.90
CA ARG A 218 6.51 -20.69 -2.24
C ARG A 218 7.21 -19.98 -1.08
N THR A 219 8.53 -20.00 -1.05
CA THR A 219 9.32 -19.30 -0.04
C THR A 219 10.26 -18.27 -0.68
N LEU A 220 10.55 -17.20 0.06
CA LEU A 220 11.44 -16.14 -0.37
C LEU A 220 12.34 -15.72 0.79
N ASP A 221 13.66 -15.88 0.65
CA ASP A 221 14.64 -15.33 1.59
C ASP A 221 14.63 -13.79 1.46
N VAL A 222 14.14 -13.11 2.51
CA VAL A 222 13.97 -11.66 2.53
C VAL A 222 15.32 -10.93 2.40
N ARG A 223 16.40 -11.51 2.91
CA ARG A 223 17.75 -10.94 2.85
C ARG A 223 18.24 -10.87 1.40
N LYS A 224 17.95 -11.91 0.59
CA LYS A 224 18.32 -12.00 -0.83
C LYS A 224 17.43 -11.11 -1.72
N ALA A 225 16.16 -10.96 -1.34
CA ALA A 225 15.18 -10.18 -2.11
C ALA A 225 15.13 -8.68 -1.77
N ARG A 226 15.87 -8.25 -0.74
CA ARG A 226 15.79 -6.89 -0.17
C ARG A 226 15.97 -5.78 -1.20
N ASP A 227 16.87 -5.98 -2.16
CA ASP A 227 17.26 -4.98 -3.16
C ASP A 227 16.70 -5.29 -4.55
N GLY A 228 15.51 -5.93 -4.61
CA GLY A 228 14.90 -6.32 -5.87
C GLY A 228 15.67 -7.40 -6.62
N ARG A 229 16.34 -8.32 -5.93
CA ARG A 229 17.12 -9.43 -6.49
C ARG A 229 16.54 -10.80 -6.18
N GLY A 230 15.23 -10.88 -5.99
CA GLY A 230 14.56 -12.16 -5.79
C GLY A 230 14.58 -13.05 -7.04
N PRO A 231 14.34 -14.38 -6.90
CA PRO A 231 14.40 -15.31 -8.03
C PRO A 231 13.45 -14.96 -9.17
N GLY A 232 12.31 -14.34 -8.89
CA GLY A 232 11.32 -13.90 -9.89
C GLY A 232 11.82 -12.77 -10.80
N THR A 233 12.85 -12.01 -10.39
CA THR A 233 13.37 -10.89 -11.19
C THR A 233 14.12 -11.34 -12.46
N VAL A 234 14.40 -12.63 -12.59
CA VAL A 234 14.94 -13.23 -13.83
C VAL A 234 13.92 -13.15 -14.96
N VAL A 235 12.63 -13.30 -14.65
CA VAL A 235 11.52 -13.28 -15.62
C VAL A 235 10.76 -11.96 -15.60
N ASN A 236 10.75 -11.24 -14.48
CA ASN A 236 10.09 -9.94 -14.32
C ASN A 236 11.16 -8.84 -14.36
N THR A 237 11.42 -8.31 -15.54
CA THR A 237 12.54 -7.38 -15.78
C THR A 237 12.15 -5.90 -15.69
N ALA A 238 10.85 -5.58 -15.54
CA ALA A 238 10.39 -4.20 -15.45
C ALA A 238 11.02 -3.47 -14.24
N PRO A 239 11.35 -2.17 -14.37
CA PRO A 239 12.04 -1.39 -13.34
C PRO A 239 11.37 -1.46 -11.97
N VAL A 240 10.03 -1.53 -11.90
CA VAL A 240 9.26 -1.56 -10.66
C VAL A 240 9.63 -2.73 -9.74
N TYR A 241 10.05 -3.87 -10.28
CA TYR A 241 10.43 -5.06 -9.47
C TYR A 241 11.79 -4.91 -8.80
N ARG A 242 12.61 -3.94 -9.23
CA ARG A 242 13.90 -3.59 -8.61
C ARG A 242 13.78 -2.49 -7.54
N THR A 243 12.56 -2.03 -7.23
CA THR A 243 12.36 -0.99 -6.21
C THR A 243 12.80 -1.50 -4.83
N PRO A 244 13.74 -0.83 -4.16
CA PRO A 244 14.20 -1.23 -2.83
C PRO A 244 13.06 -1.19 -1.82
N ARG A 245 12.97 -2.24 -1.01
CA ARG A 245 12.02 -2.29 0.10
C ARG A 245 12.55 -1.44 1.27
N GLY A 246 11.66 -0.69 1.89
CA GLY A 246 12.01 0.19 3.02
C GLY A 246 12.71 1.48 2.58
N GLY A 247 11.94 2.53 2.45
CA GLY A 247 12.34 3.85 1.94
C GLY A 247 11.47 4.23 0.74
N ILE A 248 11.68 3.59 -0.41
CA ILE A 248 10.90 3.94 -1.62
C ILE A 248 9.47 3.42 -1.55
N THR A 249 9.25 2.13 -1.23
CA THR A 249 7.89 1.57 -1.16
C THR A 249 7.03 2.16 -0.02
N THR A 250 7.66 2.75 1.00
CA THR A 250 6.96 3.45 2.09
C THR A 250 6.33 4.78 1.66
N THR A 251 6.73 5.35 0.50
CA THR A 251 6.06 6.53 -0.09
C THR A 251 4.56 6.32 -0.27
N GLY A 252 4.11 5.09 -0.50
CA GLY A 252 2.68 4.76 -0.56
C GLY A 252 1.91 5.02 0.74
N PHE A 253 2.56 4.97 1.92
CA PHE A 253 1.92 5.38 3.17
C PHE A 253 1.85 6.90 3.31
N ALA A 254 2.84 7.63 2.79
CA ALA A 254 2.75 9.09 2.70
C ALA A 254 1.63 9.51 1.75
N ALA A 255 1.47 8.86 0.60
CA ALA A 255 0.36 9.09 -0.32
C ALA A 255 -1.02 8.87 0.34
N LEU A 256 -1.17 7.79 1.13
CA LEU A 256 -2.38 7.55 1.93
C LEU A 256 -2.64 8.69 2.92
N THR A 257 -1.62 9.07 3.69
CA THR A 257 -1.74 10.08 4.74
C THR A 257 -2.05 11.46 4.16
N VAL A 258 -1.33 11.86 3.11
CA VAL A 258 -1.56 13.14 2.39
C VAL A 258 -2.95 13.14 1.74
N GLY A 259 -3.36 12.04 1.09
CA GLY A 259 -4.69 11.92 0.50
C GLY A 259 -5.80 12.05 1.54
N MET A 260 -5.68 11.42 2.70
CA MET A 260 -6.63 11.57 3.81
C MET A 260 -6.67 13.01 4.34
N ALA A 261 -5.51 13.68 4.46
CA ALA A 261 -5.47 15.09 4.87
C ALA A 261 -6.14 16.01 3.84
N ARG A 262 -6.00 15.74 2.53
CA ARG A 262 -6.78 16.42 1.47
C ARG A 262 -8.29 16.18 1.64
N GLY A 263 -8.68 14.96 2.01
CA GLY A 263 -10.09 14.62 2.33
C GLY A 263 -10.61 15.40 3.53
N VAL A 264 -9.83 15.50 4.62
CA VAL A 264 -10.17 16.31 5.80
C VAL A 264 -10.30 17.79 5.43
N LEU A 265 -9.40 18.33 4.61
CA LEU A 265 -9.47 19.72 4.13
C LEU A 265 -10.73 19.96 3.30
N ALA A 266 -11.05 19.07 2.37
CA ALA A 266 -12.25 19.18 1.54
C ALA A 266 -13.53 19.17 2.40
N ASP A 267 -13.65 18.20 3.32
CA ASP A 267 -14.78 18.10 4.23
C ASP A 267 -14.89 19.32 5.17
N TRP A 268 -13.75 19.84 5.64
CA TRP A 268 -13.70 21.04 6.48
C TRP A 268 -14.15 22.28 5.73
N LEU A 269 -13.77 22.45 4.46
CA LEU A 269 -14.22 23.55 3.61
C LEU A 269 -15.72 23.48 3.37
N ASP A 270 -16.26 22.31 3.03
CA ASP A 270 -17.69 22.10 2.79
C ASP A 270 -18.51 22.32 4.07
N TYR A 271 -17.98 21.89 5.22
CA TYR A 271 -18.59 22.13 6.51
C TYR A 271 -18.55 23.61 6.94
N THR A 272 -17.50 24.35 6.59
CA THR A 272 -17.25 25.72 7.06
C THR A 272 -17.98 26.78 6.23
N ARG A 273 -18.04 26.60 4.90
CA ARG A 273 -18.61 27.57 3.95
C ARG A 273 -20.04 28.04 4.29
N PRO A 274 -21.02 27.16 4.59
CA PRO A 274 -22.39 27.56 4.90
C PRO A 274 -22.59 28.08 6.32
N ARG A 275 -21.60 27.92 7.21
CA ARG A 275 -21.77 28.21 8.66
C ARG A 275 -21.72 29.71 8.96
N LYS A 276 -22.57 30.11 9.90
CA LYS A 276 -22.58 31.44 10.47
C LYS A 276 -22.41 31.38 12.00
N SER A 277 -21.78 32.38 12.58
CA SER A 277 -21.71 32.61 14.02
C SER A 277 -22.22 33.98 14.33
N ARG A 278 -23.31 34.08 15.10
CA ARG A 278 -23.99 35.34 15.42
C ARG A 278 -24.33 36.16 14.17
N GLY A 279 -24.81 35.48 13.11
CA GLY A 279 -25.16 36.10 11.83
C GLY A 279 -24.01 36.36 10.84
N ILE A 280 -22.76 36.28 11.31
CA ILE A 280 -21.56 36.51 10.49
C ILE A 280 -21.10 35.18 9.85
N PRO A 281 -20.86 35.11 8.52
CA PRO A 281 -20.28 33.93 7.89
C PRO A 281 -18.92 33.58 8.51
N ILE A 282 -18.75 32.34 8.93
CA ILE A 282 -17.47 31.86 9.52
C ILE A 282 -16.34 32.00 8.51
N ALA A 283 -16.59 31.68 7.24
CA ALA A 283 -15.65 31.80 6.15
C ALA A 283 -15.13 33.21 5.87
N ALA A 284 -15.86 34.26 6.35
CA ALA A 284 -15.44 35.65 6.21
C ALA A 284 -14.43 36.10 7.27
N LYS A 285 -14.17 35.27 8.31
CA LYS A 285 -13.21 35.60 9.35
C LYS A 285 -11.78 35.38 8.85
N GLU A 286 -10.92 36.38 9.02
CA GLU A 286 -9.51 36.33 8.61
C GLU A 286 -8.78 35.11 9.22
N SER A 287 -8.99 34.83 10.51
CA SER A 287 -8.38 33.67 11.18
C SER A 287 -8.76 32.32 10.56
N VAL A 288 -9.97 32.21 10.00
CA VAL A 288 -10.45 31.00 9.28
C VAL A 288 -9.81 30.90 7.89
N GLN A 289 -9.64 32.05 7.21
CA GLN A 289 -8.97 32.13 5.92
C GLN A 289 -7.48 31.79 6.04
N VAL A 290 -6.80 32.33 7.04
CA VAL A 290 -5.38 32.01 7.35
C VAL A 290 -5.22 30.51 7.65
N LEU A 291 -6.13 29.95 8.47
CA LEU A 291 -6.11 28.51 8.79
C LEU A 291 -6.26 27.63 7.53
N ALA A 292 -7.21 27.97 6.65
CA ALA A 292 -7.42 27.24 5.40
C ALA A 292 -6.18 27.29 4.49
N ALA A 293 -5.57 28.48 4.34
CA ALA A 293 -4.39 28.71 3.54
C ALA A 293 -3.19 27.92 4.10
N GLN A 294 -2.96 27.98 5.42
CA GLN A 294 -1.88 27.27 6.08
C GLN A 294 -2.01 25.74 5.91
N ALA A 295 -3.18 25.18 6.22
CA ALA A 295 -3.40 23.74 6.09
C ALA A 295 -3.24 23.27 4.63
N SER A 296 -3.73 24.05 3.66
CA SER A 296 -3.53 23.75 2.23
C SER A 296 -2.05 23.74 1.85
N ALA A 297 -1.27 24.73 2.29
CA ALA A 297 0.17 24.82 2.01
C ALA A 297 0.97 23.66 2.66
N GLU A 298 0.63 23.30 3.90
CA GLU A 298 1.27 22.18 4.62
C GLU A 298 1.00 20.84 3.91
N ILE A 299 -0.24 20.58 3.46
CA ILE A 299 -0.60 19.38 2.71
C ILE A 299 0.11 19.33 1.36
N GLU A 300 0.21 20.47 0.66
CA GLU A 300 0.94 20.56 -0.59
C GLU A 300 2.44 20.35 -0.39
N ALA A 301 3.05 20.93 0.64
CA ALA A 301 4.45 20.70 0.98
C ALA A 301 4.72 19.22 1.32
N ALA A 302 3.80 18.57 2.04
CA ALA A 302 3.88 17.14 2.33
C ALA A 302 3.84 16.29 1.05
N HIS A 303 2.95 16.64 0.10
CA HIS A 303 2.88 16.01 -1.22
C HIS A 303 4.21 16.16 -1.98
N LEU A 304 4.68 17.37 -2.17
CA LEU A 304 5.91 17.66 -2.92
C LEU A 304 7.12 16.94 -2.32
N LEU A 305 7.19 16.86 -0.99
CA LEU A 305 8.31 16.26 -0.28
C LEU A 305 8.43 14.75 -0.56
N TYR A 306 7.34 13.97 -0.45
CA TYR A 306 7.43 12.54 -0.71
C TYR A 306 7.36 12.22 -2.21
N PHE A 307 6.62 13.01 -3.00
CA PHE A 307 6.44 12.75 -4.43
C PHE A 307 7.73 12.98 -5.21
N SER A 308 8.54 13.96 -4.83
CA SER A 308 9.87 14.17 -5.40
C SER A 308 10.78 12.95 -5.24
N ILE A 309 10.68 12.25 -4.10
CA ILE A 309 11.45 11.03 -3.83
C ILE A 309 11.05 9.91 -4.79
N ILE A 310 9.75 9.67 -4.96
CA ILE A 310 9.31 8.56 -5.80
C ILE A 310 9.54 8.83 -7.29
N CYS A 311 9.38 10.06 -7.76
CA CYS A 311 9.74 10.45 -9.13
C CYS A 311 11.24 10.28 -9.41
N ASN A 312 12.10 10.69 -8.47
CA ASN A 312 13.55 10.46 -8.60
C ASN A 312 13.89 8.98 -8.59
N ALA A 313 13.25 8.20 -7.70
CA ALA A 313 13.45 6.76 -7.63
C ALA A 313 13.04 6.06 -8.94
N GLN A 314 11.90 6.41 -9.51
CA GLN A 314 11.44 5.86 -10.78
C GLN A 314 12.45 6.11 -11.91
N ARG A 315 12.96 7.34 -12.03
CA ARG A 315 13.98 7.70 -13.02
C ARG A 315 15.26 6.87 -12.85
N LYS A 316 15.74 6.69 -11.60
CA LYS A 316 16.93 5.86 -11.32
C LYS A 316 16.70 4.39 -11.69
N LEU A 317 15.53 3.83 -11.36
CA LEU A 317 15.17 2.47 -11.70
C LEU A 317 15.12 2.24 -13.21
N GLU A 318 14.58 3.19 -13.97
CA GLU A 318 14.55 3.16 -15.45
C GLU A 318 15.96 3.24 -16.03
N ALA A 319 16.86 4.06 -15.44
CA ALA A 319 18.26 4.15 -15.82
C ALA A 319 19.11 2.93 -15.36
N GLY A 320 18.55 2.01 -14.55
CA GLY A 320 19.30 0.87 -14.00
C GLY A 320 20.27 1.25 -12.89
N GLU A 321 20.10 2.44 -12.29
CA GLU A 321 20.96 2.94 -11.21
C GLU A 321 20.59 2.33 -9.85
N SER A 322 21.57 2.18 -8.96
CA SER A 322 21.39 1.78 -7.58
C SER A 322 21.17 2.99 -6.65
N PHE A 323 20.72 2.70 -5.42
CA PHE A 323 20.49 3.72 -4.39
C PHE A 323 21.60 3.67 -3.34
N SER A 324 22.12 4.84 -2.97
CA SER A 324 23.02 4.99 -1.84
C SER A 324 22.25 4.90 -0.50
N GLU A 325 22.97 4.67 0.59
CA GLU A 325 22.40 4.67 1.94
C GLU A 325 21.82 6.05 2.30
N LEU A 326 22.49 7.13 1.88
CA LEU A 326 22.01 8.50 2.09
C LEU A 326 20.69 8.76 1.34
N GLU A 327 20.56 8.31 0.09
CA GLU A 327 19.32 8.44 -0.68
C GLU A 327 18.17 7.70 -0.03
N LEU A 328 18.40 6.45 0.41
CA LEU A 328 17.37 5.66 1.11
C LEU A 328 17.03 6.24 2.49
N GLY A 329 18.02 6.79 3.20
CA GLY A 329 17.84 7.51 4.44
C GLY A 329 17.02 8.79 4.25
N THR A 330 17.34 9.57 3.20
CA THR A 330 16.59 10.77 2.80
C THR A 330 15.15 10.43 2.46
N ALA A 331 14.91 9.35 1.71
CA ALA A 331 13.57 8.89 1.37
C ALA A 331 12.76 8.57 2.63
N ARG A 332 13.32 7.80 3.56
CA ARG A 332 12.66 7.46 4.84
C ARG A 332 12.32 8.72 5.65
N ARG A 333 13.29 9.65 5.82
CA ARG A 333 13.06 10.93 6.51
C ARG A 333 11.91 11.72 5.89
N ASN A 334 11.93 11.88 4.57
CA ASN A 334 10.94 12.68 3.86
C ASN A 334 9.54 12.07 3.96
N VAL A 335 9.42 10.74 3.88
CA VAL A 335 8.16 10.01 4.09
C VAL A 335 7.62 10.27 5.50
N GLY A 336 8.44 10.10 6.54
CA GLY A 336 8.02 10.35 7.93
C GLY A 336 7.60 11.79 8.16
N PHE A 337 8.36 12.75 7.63
CA PHE A 337 8.05 14.17 7.79
C PHE A 337 6.80 14.59 7.02
N ALA A 338 6.57 14.06 5.81
CA ALA A 338 5.35 14.30 5.05
C ALA A 338 4.11 13.79 5.80
N CYS A 339 4.17 12.59 6.41
CA CYS A 339 3.09 12.06 7.22
C CYS A 339 2.81 12.91 8.46
N LYS A 340 3.88 13.35 9.17
CA LYS A 340 3.77 14.25 10.32
C LYS A 340 3.08 15.57 9.92
N LEU A 341 3.53 16.21 8.85
CA LEU A 341 3.00 17.48 8.38
C LEU A 341 1.53 17.37 7.96
N ALA A 342 1.17 16.31 7.23
CA ALA A 342 -0.21 16.04 6.84
C ALA A 342 -1.13 15.80 8.06
N LEU A 343 -0.65 15.06 9.08
CA LEU A 343 -1.40 14.83 10.31
C LEU A 343 -1.60 16.15 11.10
N GLU A 344 -0.59 16.98 11.22
CA GLU A 344 -0.66 18.27 11.90
C GLU A 344 -1.66 19.21 11.22
N ALA A 345 -1.64 19.29 9.87
CA ALA A 345 -2.61 20.05 9.10
C ALA A 345 -4.05 19.55 9.33
N GLY A 346 -4.29 18.24 9.22
CA GLY A 346 -5.59 17.63 9.46
C GLY A 346 -6.09 17.83 10.88
N THR A 347 -5.22 17.71 11.89
CA THR A 347 -5.52 17.93 13.30
C THR A 347 -5.95 19.38 13.56
N ARG A 348 -5.26 20.35 12.97
CA ARG A 348 -5.57 21.78 13.10
C ARG A 348 -6.95 22.10 12.51
N LEU A 349 -7.27 21.56 11.33
CA LEU A 349 -8.58 21.70 10.70
C LEU A 349 -9.69 21.10 11.55
N PHE A 350 -9.49 19.86 12.04
CA PHE A 350 -10.47 19.16 12.85
C PHE A 350 -10.76 19.90 14.16
N ASN A 351 -9.74 20.37 14.87
CA ASN A 351 -9.89 21.16 16.09
C ASN A 351 -10.67 22.46 15.85
N ALA A 352 -10.47 23.12 14.71
CA ALA A 352 -11.16 24.33 14.36
C ALA A 352 -12.63 24.11 13.92
N ALA A 353 -13.04 22.88 13.59
CA ALA A 353 -14.41 22.56 13.23
C ALA A 353 -15.38 22.63 14.42
N GLY A 354 -14.88 22.46 15.63
CA GLY A 354 -15.65 22.53 16.89
C GLY A 354 -16.46 21.28 17.18
N GLY A 355 -17.19 21.26 18.30
CA GLY A 355 -17.82 20.07 18.87
C GLY A 355 -18.81 19.31 17.96
N ARG A 356 -19.44 19.96 17.00
CA ARG A 356 -20.31 19.27 16.04
C ARG A 356 -19.56 18.34 15.09
N ALA A 357 -18.28 18.55 14.88
CA ALA A 357 -17.46 17.66 14.05
C ALA A 357 -17.15 16.31 14.74
N LEU A 358 -17.42 16.21 16.05
CA LEU A 358 -17.19 14.98 16.84
C LEU A 358 -18.33 13.94 16.71
N PHE A 359 -19.45 14.30 16.09
CA PHE A 359 -20.56 13.35 15.94
C PHE A 359 -20.19 12.21 15.00
N GLU A 360 -20.48 10.99 15.43
CA GLU A 360 -20.31 9.77 14.60
C GLU A 360 -21.07 9.89 13.27
N GLY A 361 -20.54 9.25 12.23
CA GLY A 361 -21.14 9.23 10.90
C GLY A 361 -20.77 10.45 10.02
N GLN A 362 -20.10 11.46 10.59
CA GLN A 362 -19.59 12.59 9.79
C GLN A 362 -18.40 12.16 8.94
N SER A 363 -18.35 12.60 7.66
CA SER A 363 -17.24 12.27 6.76
C SER A 363 -15.92 12.78 7.30
N MET A 364 -15.87 14.03 7.77
CA MET A 364 -14.65 14.64 8.31
C MET A 364 -14.13 13.91 9.56
N GLU A 365 -15.01 13.50 10.46
CA GLU A 365 -14.66 12.73 11.67
C GLU A 365 -14.02 11.40 11.29
N ARG A 366 -14.62 10.66 10.36
CA ARG A 366 -14.10 9.40 9.86
C ARG A 366 -12.75 9.55 9.16
N GLN A 367 -12.63 10.55 8.28
CA GLN A 367 -11.38 10.83 7.57
C GLN A 367 -10.26 11.23 8.55
N TYR A 368 -10.56 12.03 9.55
CA TYR A 368 -9.58 12.42 10.56
C TYR A 368 -9.11 11.23 11.42
N ARG A 369 -10.02 10.35 11.88
CA ARG A 369 -9.62 9.11 12.57
C ARG A 369 -8.74 8.24 11.68
N ASN A 370 -9.11 8.06 10.41
CA ASN A 370 -8.31 7.28 9.46
C ASN A 370 -6.92 7.91 9.24
N LEU A 371 -6.84 9.24 9.18
CA LEU A 371 -5.57 9.97 9.08
C LEU A 371 -4.67 9.70 10.29
N ILE A 372 -5.22 9.73 11.52
CA ILE A 372 -4.48 9.37 12.74
C ILE A 372 -3.96 7.91 12.62
N GLY A 373 -4.84 6.99 12.23
CA GLY A 373 -4.48 5.57 12.09
C GLY A 373 -3.37 5.35 11.06
N ALA A 374 -3.43 6.03 9.92
CA ALA A 374 -2.41 5.93 8.87
C ALA A 374 -1.05 6.49 9.33
N ALA A 375 -1.06 7.64 9.98
CA ALA A 375 0.16 8.29 10.49
C ALA A 375 0.79 7.54 11.68
N SER A 376 0.03 6.64 12.34
CA SER A 376 0.52 5.78 13.44
C SER A 376 1.21 4.51 12.94
N HIS A 377 1.24 4.25 11.61
CA HIS A 377 1.89 3.07 11.07
C HIS A 377 3.40 3.11 11.34
N HIS A 378 3.98 1.98 11.83
CA HIS A 378 5.40 1.91 12.21
C HIS A 378 6.37 2.34 11.11
N GLY A 379 6.04 2.06 9.85
CA GLY A 379 6.86 2.41 8.67
C GLY A 379 6.94 3.90 8.35
N VAL A 380 6.18 4.76 9.08
CA VAL A 380 6.19 6.23 8.91
C VAL A 380 6.41 6.98 10.23
N ASN A 381 6.78 6.27 11.30
CA ASN A 381 7.06 6.90 12.59
C ASN A 381 8.21 7.89 12.49
N TRP A 382 7.92 9.17 12.69
CA TRP A 382 8.86 10.27 12.50
C TRP A 382 10.12 10.13 13.36
N GLU A 383 9.99 9.85 14.63
CA GLU A 383 11.10 9.80 15.58
C GLU A 383 12.12 8.72 15.17
N THR A 384 11.61 7.54 14.78
CA THR A 384 12.45 6.42 14.34
C THR A 384 13.16 6.73 13.02
N LEU A 385 12.43 7.30 12.05
CA LEU A 385 12.98 7.60 10.72
C LEU A 385 13.95 8.78 10.76
N ALA A 386 13.65 9.82 11.56
CA ALA A 386 14.52 10.97 11.77
C ALA A 386 15.82 10.57 12.48
N ALA A 387 15.74 9.75 13.53
CA ALA A 387 16.92 9.27 14.24
C ALA A 387 17.83 8.42 13.33
N SER A 388 17.22 7.57 12.47
CA SER A 388 17.96 6.77 11.48
C SER A 388 18.70 7.66 10.47
N TYR A 389 18.05 8.69 9.96
CA TYR A 389 18.66 9.65 9.04
C TYR A 389 19.74 10.49 9.75
N GLY A 390 19.46 10.95 10.98
CA GLY A 390 20.42 11.71 11.78
C GLY A 390 21.74 10.97 11.98
N LYS A 391 21.71 9.67 12.19
CA LYS A 391 22.92 8.84 12.28
C LYS A 391 23.74 8.86 10.99
N ILE A 392 23.08 8.80 9.83
CA ILE A 392 23.76 8.80 8.52
C ILE A 392 24.50 10.14 8.33
N ILE A 393 23.81 11.27 8.50
CA ILE A 393 24.41 12.59 8.24
C ILE A 393 25.47 13.01 9.28
N LEU A 394 25.35 12.53 10.53
CA LEU A 394 26.33 12.81 11.58
C LEU A 394 27.58 11.91 11.47
N ALA A 395 27.49 10.76 10.80
CA ALA A 395 28.62 9.87 10.53
C ALA A 395 29.34 10.19 9.21
N SER A 396 28.74 10.98 8.34
CA SER A 396 29.33 11.39 7.05
C SER A 396 30.28 12.57 7.26
N GLU A 397 31.51 12.48 6.76
CA GLU A 397 32.46 13.63 6.71
C GLU A 397 32.08 14.64 5.63
N ASP A 398 31.28 14.21 4.63
CA ASP A 398 30.71 15.08 3.60
C ASP A 398 29.37 15.64 4.06
N SER A 399 29.29 16.98 4.19
CA SER A 399 28.01 17.65 4.45
C SER A 399 27.05 17.46 3.27
N PRO A 400 25.75 17.33 3.52
CA PRO A 400 24.74 17.14 2.47
C PRO A 400 24.61 18.36 1.55
#